data_44fe479b2ba4d729c88d5d6fa18c9cfb
#
_entry.id   44fe479b2ba4d729c88d5d6fa18c9cfb
#
_cell.length_a   1.000
_cell.length_b   1.000
_cell.length_c   1.000
_cell.angle_alpha   90.00
_cell.angle_beta   90.00
_cell.angle_gamma   90.00
#
_symmetry.space_group_name_H-M   'P 1'
#
loop_
_entity.id
_entity.type
_entity.pdbx_description
1 polymer ?
#
loop_
_entity_poly.entity_id
_entity_poly.type
_entity_poly.pdbx_seq_one_letter_code
_entity_poly.pdbx_strand_id
1 'polypeptide(L)'
;MTTVRLLTGLALLLPAAAFAQTAAVDPTGATAQGDVAVTIYNGGPSLVQDDRQLSVNAGRNRIEFPDVSARIRPETVNLSGPGFSIVEQNFDFDLLSPDKLMDKAVGQEVTLVRTNPATGAETRERAKILAANGGIVMQIGSRIEVLRDDGLPVRVIFDRVPPNLRARPTLSVTIEAARGGTVP
;
A
#
# COMPACT_ATOMS: atom_id res chain seq x y z
N MET A 1 -11.01 -16.89 -80.52
CA MET A 1 -9.85 -16.20 -79.85
C MET A 1 -10.31 -15.74 -78.48
N THR A 2 -10.03 -16.54 -77.50
CA THR A 2 -10.52 -16.33 -76.15
C THR A 2 -9.31 -16.07 -75.24
N THR A 3 -9.18 -14.81 -74.81
CA THR A 3 -8.07 -14.40 -73.92
C THR A 3 -8.43 -14.65 -72.41
N VAL A 4 -7.70 -15.54 -71.79
CA VAL A 4 -7.77 -15.81 -70.34
C VAL A 4 -6.92 -14.75 -69.62
N ARG A 5 -7.52 -13.99 -68.68
CA ARG A 5 -6.81 -13.08 -67.77
C ARG A 5 -6.56 -13.79 -66.45
N LEU A 6 -5.28 -13.98 -66.11
CA LEU A 6 -4.81 -14.47 -64.82
C LEU A 6 -4.85 -13.33 -63.80
N LEU A 7 -5.65 -13.45 -62.73
CA LEU A 7 -5.60 -12.54 -61.57
C LEU A 7 -4.61 -13.11 -60.56
N THR A 8 -3.51 -12.41 -60.39
CA THR A 8 -2.51 -12.70 -59.33
C THR A 8 -2.95 -12.01 -58.06
N GLY A 9 -3.42 -12.78 -57.09
CA GLY A 9 -3.75 -12.25 -55.77
C GLY A 9 -2.49 -12.04 -54.93
N LEU A 10 -2.21 -10.80 -54.53
CA LEU A 10 -1.15 -10.41 -53.64
C LEU A 10 -1.67 -10.54 -52.21
N ALA A 11 -1.22 -11.58 -51.45
CA ALA A 11 -1.53 -11.73 -50.04
C ALA A 11 -0.61 -10.82 -49.20
N LEU A 12 -1.20 -9.77 -48.60
CA LEU A 12 -0.52 -8.94 -47.61
C LEU A 12 -0.42 -9.71 -46.27
N LEU A 13 0.78 -10.16 -45.94
CA LEU A 13 1.12 -10.62 -44.60
C LEU A 13 1.35 -9.41 -43.68
N LEU A 14 0.40 -9.13 -42.82
CA LEU A 14 0.56 -8.15 -41.74
C LEU A 14 1.38 -8.84 -40.58
N PRO A 15 2.48 -8.22 -40.10
CA PRO A 15 3.17 -8.73 -38.92
C PRO A 15 2.30 -8.48 -37.69
N ALA A 16 1.96 -9.54 -36.93
CA ALA A 16 1.36 -9.43 -35.64
C ALA A 16 2.42 -8.83 -34.68
N ALA A 17 2.23 -7.56 -34.31
CA ALA A 17 3.01 -6.94 -33.25
C ALA A 17 2.62 -7.62 -31.92
N ALA A 18 3.52 -8.47 -31.41
CA ALA A 18 3.43 -8.98 -30.05
C ALA A 18 3.64 -7.81 -29.09
N PHE A 19 2.57 -7.32 -28.47
CA PHE A 19 2.68 -6.42 -27.32
C PHE A 19 3.27 -7.22 -26.17
N ALA A 20 4.56 -7.00 -25.90
CA ALA A 20 5.17 -7.44 -24.65
C ALA A 20 4.44 -6.68 -23.52
N GLN A 21 3.64 -7.41 -22.76
CA GLN A 21 3.03 -6.92 -21.54
C GLN A 21 4.17 -6.74 -20.53
N THR A 22 4.65 -5.51 -20.42
CA THR A 22 5.52 -5.12 -19.31
C THR A 22 4.71 -5.35 -18.04
N ALA A 23 5.13 -6.30 -17.21
CA ALA A 23 4.58 -6.48 -15.87
C ALA A 23 4.68 -5.12 -15.18
N ALA A 24 3.55 -4.59 -14.73
CA ALA A 24 3.51 -3.36 -13.97
C ALA A 24 4.30 -3.62 -12.68
N VAL A 25 5.46 -2.97 -12.57
CA VAL A 25 6.21 -2.92 -11.30
C VAL A 25 5.33 -2.12 -10.34
N ASP A 26 4.93 -2.77 -9.26
CA ASP A 26 4.17 -2.11 -8.19
C ASP A 26 5.01 -0.92 -7.69
N PRO A 27 4.52 0.34 -7.79
CA PRO A 27 5.30 1.52 -7.43
C PRO A 27 5.61 1.60 -5.93
N THR A 28 5.08 0.69 -5.11
CA THR A 28 5.33 0.64 -3.66
C THR A 28 6.61 -0.10 -3.29
N GLY A 29 7.30 -0.78 -4.24
CA GLY A 29 8.47 -1.60 -3.92
C GLY A 29 8.16 -2.84 -3.08
N ALA A 30 6.88 -3.21 -2.98
CA ALA A 30 6.46 -4.41 -2.27
C ALA A 30 6.94 -5.67 -2.99
N THR A 31 7.49 -6.62 -2.24
CA THR A 31 7.96 -7.91 -2.78
C THR A 31 6.98 -9.03 -2.45
N ALA A 32 6.78 -9.95 -3.39
CA ALA A 32 6.04 -11.17 -3.12
C ALA A 32 6.78 -12.02 -2.07
N GLN A 33 6.03 -12.81 -1.29
CA GLN A 33 6.58 -13.80 -0.37
C GLN A 33 7.40 -14.85 -1.14
N GLY A 34 8.57 -15.21 -0.61
CA GLY A 34 9.45 -16.21 -1.20
C GLY A 34 9.24 -17.61 -0.62
N ASP A 35 10.31 -18.39 -0.56
CA ASP A 35 10.31 -19.70 0.06
C ASP A 35 10.43 -19.56 1.58
N VAL A 36 9.36 -19.94 2.30
CA VAL A 36 9.24 -19.73 3.74
C VAL A 36 9.45 -21.01 4.51
N ALA A 37 10.39 -20.98 5.45
CA ALA A 37 10.58 -22.02 6.46
C ALA A 37 10.24 -21.48 7.86
N VAL A 38 9.53 -22.28 8.66
CA VAL A 38 9.15 -21.90 10.03
C VAL A 38 9.65 -22.94 11.02
N THR A 39 10.43 -22.50 12.00
CA THR A 39 10.86 -23.33 13.13
C THR A 39 10.13 -22.89 14.39
N ILE A 40 9.38 -23.79 15.00
CA ILE A 40 8.62 -23.55 16.22
C ILE A 40 9.38 -24.14 17.40
N TYR A 41 9.73 -23.28 18.38
CA TYR A 41 10.42 -23.73 19.60
C TYR A 41 9.41 -23.97 20.73
N ASN A 42 9.68 -24.97 21.55
CA ASN A 42 8.80 -25.29 22.67
C ASN A 42 8.82 -24.16 23.71
N GLY A 43 7.65 -23.53 23.92
CA GLY A 43 7.45 -22.44 24.89
C GLY A 43 8.09 -21.09 24.54
N GLY A 44 8.56 -20.92 23.31
CA GLY A 44 9.26 -19.72 22.88
C GLY A 44 8.76 -19.11 21.58
N PRO A 45 9.50 -18.13 21.05
CA PRO A 45 9.22 -17.54 19.74
C PRO A 45 9.44 -18.56 18.63
N SER A 46 8.80 -18.33 17.48
CA SER A 46 9.09 -19.07 16.25
C SER A 46 10.09 -18.29 15.40
N LEU A 47 11.00 -19.00 14.72
CA LEU A 47 11.86 -18.42 13.70
C LEU A 47 11.19 -18.58 12.34
N VAL A 48 11.11 -17.49 11.60
CA VAL A 48 10.64 -17.49 10.21
C VAL A 48 11.82 -17.10 9.33
N GLN A 49 12.15 -17.97 8.37
CA GLN A 49 13.12 -17.70 7.32
C GLN A 49 12.35 -17.54 6.01
N ASP A 50 12.68 -16.53 5.24
CA ASP A 50 12.00 -16.19 3.98
C ASP A 50 13.08 -15.85 2.94
N ASP A 51 13.31 -16.76 2.01
CA ASP A 51 14.31 -16.62 0.96
C ASP A 51 13.66 -16.03 -0.29
N ARG A 52 14.06 -14.81 -0.65
CA ARG A 52 13.47 -14.05 -1.75
C ARG A 52 14.51 -13.64 -2.77
N GLN A 53 14.04 -13.50 -3.99
CA GLN A 53 14.79 -12.81 -5.04
C GLN A 53 14.34 -11.35 -5.13
N LEU A 54 15.28 -10.43 -4.93
CA LEU A 54 15.02 -9.00 -4.94
C LEU A 54 15.63 -8.36 -6.17
N SER A 55 14.84 -7.58 -6.90
CA SER A 55 15.35 -6.72 -7.97
C SER A 55 15.74 -5.37 -7.37
N VAL A 56 17.01 -5.02 -7.48
CA VAL A 56 17.56 -3.78 -6.94
C VAL A 56 18.25 -2.96 -8.01
N ASN A 57 18.24 -1.64 -7.86
CA ASN A 57 19.04 -0.72 -8.65
C ASN A 57 20.39 -0.44 -7.95
N ALA A 58 21.40 0.00 -8.67
CA ALA A 58 22.60 0.51 -8.04
C ALA A 58 22.26 1.71 -7.15
N GLY A 59 22.88 1.79 -5.98
CA GLY A 59 22.62 2.82 -4.98
C GLY A 59 21.49 2.44 -4.01
N ARG A 60 20.80 3.46 -3.49
CA ARG A 60 19.82 3.32 -2.42
C ARG A 60 18.49 2.78 -2.94
N ASN A 61 18.00 1.70 -2.32
CA ASN A 61 16.73 1.06 -2.60
C ASN A 61 15.92 0.94 -1.30
N ARG A 62 14.62 1.28 -1.35
CA ARG A 62 13.68 0.96 -0.28
C ARG A 62 12.88 -0.26 -0.71
N ILE A 63 12.92 -1.30 0.10
CA ILE A 63 12.24 -2.57 -0.14
C ILE A 63 11.19 -2.75 0.94
N GLU A 64 9.98 -3.12 0.56
CA GLU A 64 8.87 -3.35 1.47
C GLU A 64 8.50 -4.84 1.47
N PHE A 65 8.39 -5.40 2.67
CA PHE A 65 7.97 -6.78 2.92
C PHE A 65 6.59 -6.71 3.61
N PRO A 66 5.48 -6.68 2.85
CA PRO A 66 4.15 -6.77 3.40
C PRO A 66 3.90 -8.18 3.93
N ASP A 67 2.86 -8.34 4.73
CA ASP A 67 2.43 -9.64 5.27
C ASP A 67 3.35 -10.26 6.33
N VAL A 68 4.26 -9.48 6.91
CA VAL A 68 4.99 -9.93 8.09
C VAL A 68 4.04 -10.00 9.30
N SER A 69 4.37 -10.86 10.27
CA SER A 69 3.55 -10.97 11.47
C SER A 69 3.49 -9.64 12.24
N ALA A 70 2.29 -9.24 12.70
CA ALA A 70 2.14 -8.10 13.61
C ALA A 70 2.85 -8.30 14.96
N ARG A 71 3.24 -9.53 15.28
CA ARG A 71 3.98 -9.89 16.50
C ARG A 71 5.47 -10.07 16.26
N ILE A 72 5.97 -9.71 15.09
CA ILE A 72 7.40 -9.72 14.81
C ILE A 72 8.12 -8.81 15.82
N ARG A 73 9.30 -9.20 16.21
CA ARG A 73 10.21 -8.35 16.98
C ARG A 73 11.17 -7.67 16.00
N PRO A 74 10.97 -6.40 15.66
CA PRO A 74 11.74 -5.75 14.59
C PRO A 74 13.25 -5.79 14.84
N GLU A 75 13.65 -5.75 16.10
CA GLU A 75 15.05 -5.83 16.52
C GLU A 75 15.72 -7.18 16.27
N THR A 76 14.92 -8.22 16.00
CA THR A 76 15.44 -9.57 15.69
C THR A 76 15.46 -9.88 14.21
N VAL A 77 14.95 -8.97 13.38
CA VAL A 77 14.92 -9.17 11.93
C VAL A 77 16.31 -8.96 11.38
N ASN A 78 16.76 -9.91 10.60
CA ASN A 78 18.02 -9.83 9.86
C ASN A 78 17.74 -10.04 8.37
N LEU A 79 18.19 -9.11 7.55
CA LEU A 79 18.22 -9.25 6.10
C LEU A 79 19.68 -9.45 5.68
N SER A 80 19.97 -10.50 4.95
CA SER A 80 21.30 -10.79 4.45
C SER A 80 21.27 -11.19 2.98
N GLY A 81 22.28 -10.79 2.24
CA GLY A 81 22.42 -11.15 0.84
C GLY A 81 23.70 -10.55 0.25
N PRO A 82 24.13 -11.02 -0.92
CA PRO A 82 25.32 -10.52 -1.56
C PRO A 82 25.09 -9.14 -2.21
N GLY A 83 26.11 -8.29 -2.17
CA GLY A 83 26.16 -7.07 -2.98
C GLY A 83 25.37 -5.87 -2.46
N PHE A 84 24.82 -5.93 -1.25
CA PHE A 84 24.19 -4.78 -0.59
C PHE A 84 24.53 -4.71 0.90
N SER A 85 24.28 -3.54 1.49
CA SER A 85 24.31 -3.31 2.93
C SER A 85 23.01 -2.65 3.39
N ILE A 86 22.58 -2.94 4.63
CA ILE A 86 21.40 -2.33 5.23
C ILE A 86 21.80 -0.92 5.71
N VAL A 87 20.99 0.07 5.33
CA VAL A 87 21.13 1.46 5.77
C VAL A 87 20.14 1.77 6.88
N GLU A 88 18.91 1.30 6.73
CA GLU A 88 17.82 1.59 7.65
C GLU A 88 16.79 0.47 7.61
N GLN A 89 16.18 0.18 8.76
CA GLN A 89 15.11 -0.80 8.88
C GLN A 89 14.00 -0.23 9.74
N ASN A 90 12.77 -0.24 9.21
CA ASN A 90 11.57 0.25 9.86
C ASN A 90 10.47 -0.81 9.84
N PHE A 91 9.73 -0.90 10.91
CA PHE A 91 8.55 -1.75 10.99
C PHE A 91 7.29 -0.88 11.12
N ASP A 92 6.52 -0.83 10.04
CA ASP A 92 5.28 -0.07 9.96
C ASP A 92 4.12 -0.99 10.41
N PHE A 93 3.69 -0.84 11.66
CA PHE A 93 2.59 -1.60 12.25
C PHE A 93 1.34 -0.74 12.52
N ASP A 94 1.36 0.55 12.15
CA ASP A 94 0.18 1.42 12.20
C ASP A 94 -0.83 0.94 11.16
N LEU A 95 -1.69 0.01 11.58
CA LEU A 95 -2.68 -0.59 10.70
C LEU A 95 -3.85 0.36 10.47
N LEU A 96 -4.36 0.31 9.26
CA LEU A 96 -5.53 1.08 8.84
C LEU A 96 -6.76 0.65 9.67
N SER A 97 -7.23 1.56 10.49
CA SER A 97 -8.47 1.44 11.26
C SER A 97 -9.20 2.79 11.28
N PRO A 98 -10.50 2.82 11.58
CA PRO A 98 -11.23 4.09 11.68
C PRO A 98 -10.57 5.08 12.66
N ASP A 99 -10.16 4.60 13.83
CA ASP A 99 -9.52 5.44 14.87
C ASP A 99 -8.17 5.98 14.37
N LYS A 100 -7.34 5.12 13.77
CA LYS A 100 -6.05 5.52 13.21
C LYS A 100 -6.18 6.50 12.04
N LEU A 101 -7.21 6.33 11.21
CA LEU A 101 -7.52 7.30 10.16
C LEU A 101 -7.80 8.68 10.76
N MET A 102 -8.63 8.74 11.80
CA MET A 102 -8.95 9.99 12.48
C MET A 102 -7.73 10.62 13.14
N ASP A 103 -6.94 9.82 13.89
CA ASP A 103 -5.71 10.28 14.56
C ASP A 103 -4.71 10.89 13.57
N LYS A 104 -4.44 10.20 12.47
CA LYS A 104 -3.47 10.65 11.46
C LYS A 104 -3.98 11.78 10.57
N ALA A 105 -5.28 12.02 10.57
CA ALA A 105 -5.91 13.10 9.80
C ALA A 105 -6.12 14.38 10.62
N VAL A 106 -5.65 14.46 11.86
CA VAL A 106 -5.67 15.69 12.64
C VAL A 106 -4.93 16.80 11.88
N GLY A 107 -5.60 17.95 11.74
CA GLY A 107 -5.13 19.08 10.94
C GLY A 107 -5.50 19.03 9.46
N GLN A 108 -6.04 17.90 8.96
CA GLN A 108 -6.47 17.74 7.56
C GLN A 108 -7.95 18.06 7.38
N GLU A 109 -8.33 18.36 6.14
CA GLU A 109 -9.71 18.54 5.73
C GLU A 109 -10.32 17.21 5.27
N VAL A 110 -11.56 16.98 5.68
CA VAL A 110 -12.39 15.82 5.33
C VAL A 110 -13.77 16.30 4.90
N THR A 111 -14.57 15.40 4.31
CA THR A 111 -15.98 15.68 4.04
C THR A 111 -16.84 14.98 5.09
N LEU A 112 -17.58 15.78 5.85
CA LEU A 112 -18.58 15.31 6.79
C LEU A 112 -19.92 15.16 6.07
N VAL A 113 -20.51 13.97 6.15
CA VAL A 113 -21.83 13.67 5.58
C VAL A 113 -22.79 13.34 6.70
N ARG A 114 -23.89 14.08 6.77
CA ARG A 114 -24.99 13.82 7.70
C ARG A 114 -26.22 13.39 6.92
N THR A 115 -26.84 12.32 7.35
CA THR A 115 -28.07 11.84 6.76
C THR A 115 -29.23 12.14 7.69
N ASN A 116 -30.26 12.81 7.17
CA ASN A 116 -31.50 13.02 7.92
C ASN A 116 -32.24 11.68 8.05
N PRO A 117 -32.45 11.15 9.27
CA PRO A 117 -33.01 9.81 9.45
C PRO A 117 -34.50 9.73 9.02
N ALA A 118 -35.22 10.86 8.98
CA ALA A 118 -36.62 10.86 8.58
C ALA A 118 -36.81 10.90 7.06
N THR A 119 -35.90 11.55 6.32
CA THR A 119 -36.05 11.78 4.87
C THR A 119 -35.00 11.07 4.01
N GLY A 120 -33.92 10.58 4.62
CA GLY A 120 -32.77 10.04 3.91
C GLY A 120 -31.91 11.09 3.18
N ALA A 121 -32.25 12.39 3.30
CA ALA A 121 -31.49 13.45 2.66
C ALA A 121 -30.11 13.59 3.28
N GLU A 122 -29.09 13.71 2.42
CA GLU A 122 -27.70 13.92 2.83
C GLU A 122 -27.30 15.39 2.72
N THR A 123 -26.61 15.88 3.74
CA THR A 123 -25.87 17.16 3.73
C THR A 123 -24.38 16.86 3.80
N ARG A 124 -23.60 17.62 3.02
CA ARG A 124 -22.14 17.48 2.95
C ARG A 124 -21.47 18.80 3.28
N GLU A 125 -20.53 18.77 4.20
CA GLU A 125 -19.77 19.95 4.64
C GLU A 125 -18.28 19.62 4.67
N ARG A 126 -17.44 20.59 4.32
CA ARG A 126 -16.00 20.47 4.54
C ARG A 126 -15.71 20.76 6.00
N ALA A 127 -14.92 19.90 6.61
CA ALA A 127 -14.55 19.96 8.01
C ALA A 127 -13.06 19.71 8.20
N LYS A 128 -12.42 20.44 9.08
CA LYS A 128 -11.04 20.20 9.50
C LYS A 128 -11.04 19.47 10.83
N ILE A 129 -10.34 18.35 10.90
CA ILE A 129 -10.18 17.60 12.15
C ILE A 129 -9.20 18.37 13.05
N LEU A 130 -9.65 18.78 14.24
CA LEU A 130 -8.82 19.48 15.21
C LEU A 130 -8.21 18.54 16.24
N ALA A 131 -8.96 17.50 16.66
CA ALA A 131 -8.51 16.49 17.61
C ALA A 131 -9.31 15.19 17.42
N ALA A 132 -8.69 14.07 17.80
CA ALA A 132 -9.31 12.73 17.77
C ALA A 132 -9.15 11.95 19.10
N ASN A 133 -8.58 12.56 20.13
CA ASN A 133 -8.31 11.91 21.43
C ASN A 133 -9.56 11.87 22.31
N GLY A 134 -10.18 10.70 22.45
CA GLY A 134 -11.35 10.51 23.31
C GLY A 134 -12.65 11.14 22.77
N GLY A 135 -12.68 11.46 21.49
CA GLY A 135 -13.77 12.09 20.76
C GLY A 135 -13.22 12.88 19.59
N ILE A 136 -14.07 13.16 18.61
CA ILE A 136 -13.65 13.84 17.39
C ILE A 136 -14.11 15.29 17.47
N VAL A 137 -13.15 16.22 17.41
CA VAL A 137 -13.41 17.66 17.36
C VAL A 137 -13.10 18.16 15.97
N MET A 138 -14.07 18.84 15.35
CA MET A 138 -13.96 19.36 14.00
C MET A 138 -14.28 20.83 13.93
N GLN A 139 -13.62 21.54 13.02
CA GLN A 139 -13.98 22.89 12.61
C GLN A 139 -14.74 22.81 11.29
N ILE A 140 -15.94 23.39 11.26
CA ILE A 140 -16.82 23.47 10.09
C ILE A 140 -17.14 24.94 9.84
N GLY A 141 -16.51 25.53 8.83
CA GLY A 141 -16.55 26.97 8.64
C GLY A 141 -15.98 27.70 9.86
N SER A 142 -16.78 28.52 10.52
CA SER A 142 -16.39 29.28 11.73
C SER A 142 -16.75 28.59 13.05
N ARG A 143 -17.48 27.46 13.02
CA ARG A 143 -17.93 26.76 14.23
C ARG A 143 -17.04 25.56 14.54
N ILE A 144 -16.94 25.22 15.82
CA ILE A 144 -16.29 24.01 16.31
C ILE A 144 -17.38 23.07 16.79
N GLU A 145 -17.33 21.82 16.30
CA GLU A 145 -18.24 20.76 16.69
C GLU A 145 -17.50 19.57 17.27
N VAL A 146 -18.11 18.93 18.27
CA VAL A 146 -17.68 17.65 18.82
C VAL A 146 -18.62 16.59 18.27
N LEU A 147 -18.10 15.67 17.47
CA LEU A 147 -18.88 14.52 17.03
C LEU A 147 -19.05 13.56 18.20
N ARG A 148 -20.31 13.27 18.52
CA ARG A 148 -20.69 12.29 19.53
C ARG A 148 -21.32 11.10 18.83
N ASP A 149 -21.20 9.93 19.45
CA ASP A 149 -21.97 8.76 19.07
C ASP A 149 -23.37 8.88 19.70
N ASP A 150 -24.22 9.63 19.05
CA ASP A 150 -25.61 9.89 19.47
C ASP A 150 -26.63 9.07 18.66
N GLY A 151 -26.13 8.09 17.89
CA GLY A 151 -26.95 7.24 17.02
C GLY A 151 -27.42 7.92 15.74
N LEU A 152 -27.06 9.19 15.49
CA LEU A 152 -27.35 9.83 14.22
C LEU A 152 -26.36 9.41 13.14
N PRO A 153 -26.81 9.11 11.93
CA PRO A 153 -25.94 8.62 10.86
C PRO A 153 -25.03 9.72 10.34
N VAL A 154 -23.78 9.69 10.79
CA VAL A 154 -22.70 10.58 10.37
C VAL A 154 -21.58 9.77 9.76
N ARG A 155 -21.11 10.19 8.58
CA ARG A 155 -19.95 9.57 7.91
C ARG A 155 -18.88 10.62 7.68
N VAL A 156 -17.63 10.23 7.90
CA VAL A 156 -16.46 11.03 7.54
C VAL A 156 -15.81 10.40 6.31
N ILE A 157 -15.66 11.19 5.26
CA ILE A 157 -15.04 10.78 4.01
C ILE A 157 -13.67 11.41 3.92
N PHE A 158 -12.65 10.58 3.78
CA PHE A 158 -11.27 10.97 3.57
C PHE A 158 -10.97 10.97 2.07
N ASP A 159 -10.33 12.01 1.55
CA ASP A 159 -9.96 12.10 0.14
C ASP A 159 -8.81 11.12 -0.20
N ARG A 160 -8.02 10.76 0.80
CA ARG A 160 -6.89 9.81 0.67
C ARG A 160 -6.57 9.16 2.00
N VAL A 161 -5.93 7.99 1.92
CA VAL A 161 -5.34 7.34 3.10
C VAL A 161 -4.04 8.07 3.47
N PRO A 162 -3.83 8.43 4.75
CA PRO A 162 -2.56 8.97 5.21
C PRO A 162 -1.39 8.02 4.88
N PRO A 163 -0.23 8.55 4.47
CA PRO A 163 0.87 7.74 3.93
C PRO A 163 1.48 6.75 4.93
N ASN A 164 1.28 6.97 6.22
CA ASN A 164 1.85 6.14 7.29
C ASN A 164 0.92 5.01 7.76
N LEU A 165 -0.28 4.89 7.18
CA LEU A 165 -1.21 3.82 7.48
C LEU A 165 -1.08 2.70 6.45
N ARG A 166 -0.98 1.47 6.92
CA ARG A 166 -0.84 0.28 6.10
C ARG A 166 -2.04 -0.65 6.29
N ALA A 167 -2.47 -1.29 5.21
CA ALA A 167 -3.51 -2.32 5.30
C ALA A 167 -3.03 -3.57 6.05
N ARG A 168 -1.71 -3.82 6.00
CA ARG A 168 -1.04 -4.97 6.63
C ARG A 168 0.27 -4.54 7.26
N PRO A 169 0.74 -5.24 8.31
CA PRO A 169 2.05 -5.00 8.88
C PRO A 169 3.12 -5.11 7.80
N THR A 170 3.98 -4.12 7.69
CA THR A 170 5.00 -4.04 6.64
C THR A 170 6.36 -3.76 7.25
N LEU A 171 7.33 -4.60 6.93
CA LEU A 171 8.73 -4.33 7.20
C LEU A 171 9.31 -3.57 6.01
N SER A 172 9.87 -2.40 6.25
CA SER A 172 10.56 -1.58 5.25
C SER A 172 12.05 -1.59 5.53
N VAL A 173 12.85 -1.93 4.53
CA VAL A 173 14.30 -1.94 4.65
C VAL A 173 14.90 -1.07 3.55
N THR A 174 15.74 -0.13 3.93
CA THR A 174 16.53 0.66 2.99
C THR A 174 17.92 0.04 2.89
N ILE A 175 18.30 -0.36 1.69
CA ILE A 175 19.61 -0.92 1.39
C ILE A 175 20.40 -0.02 0.46
N GLU A 176 21.73 -0.15 0.50
CA GLU A 176 22.65 0.40 -0.47
C GLU A 176 23.25 -0.75 -1.28
N ALA A 177 22.94 -0.81 -2.57
CA ALA A 177 23.42 -1.85 -3.47
C ALA A 177 24.58 -1.33 -4.34
N ALA A 178 25.67 -2.09 -4.39
CA ALA A 178 26.83 -1.71 -5.19
C ALA A 178 26.55 -1.74 -6.70
N ARG A 179 25.64 -2.60 -7.14
CA ARG A 179 25.24 -2.79 -8.54
C ARG A 179 23.75 -3.09 -8.61
N GLY A 180 23.12 -2.73 -9.75
CA GLY A 180 21.76 -3.17 -10.07
C GLY A 180 21.75 -4.62 -10.52
N GLY A 181 20.63 -5.32 -10.24
CA GLY A 181 20.41 -6.71 -10.65
C GLY A 181 19.45 -7.43 -9.71
N THR A 182 19.34 -8.74 -9.92
CA THR A 182 18.59 -9.61 -9.01
C THR A 182 19.54 -10.18 -7.97
N VAL A 183 19.21 -10.03 -6.70
CA VAL A 183 19.93 -10.58 -5.55
C VAL A 183 19.03 -11.57 -4.81
N PRO A 184 19.59 -12.73 -4.38
CA PRO A 184 18.87 -13.70 -3.58
C PRO A 184 18.68 -13.21 -2.15
#